data_31da88bf4b74b5c3a088ee99630c90a1
#
_entry.id   31da88bf4b74b5c3a088ee99630c90a1
#
_cell.length_a   1.000
_cell.length_b   1.000
_cell.length_c   1.000
_cell.angle_alpha   90.00
_cell.angle_beta   90.00
_cell.angle_gamma   90.00
#
_symmetry.space_group_name_H-M   'P 1'
#
loop_
_entity.id
_entity.type
_entity.pdbx_description
1 polymer ?
#
loop_
_entity_poly.entity_id
_entity_poly.type
_entity_poly.pdbx_seq_one_letter_code
_entity_poly.pdbx_strand_id
1 'polypeptide(L)'
;MKKDGYYSSGEFARMAHVTLRTVRYYDKQDILKPSLVTESGARFYTDEDFARLQQILLLKYLGFSLDDIREMTIGDSDYHFMLNSLNIQLRLVRDRIEQMQLVEKAIQDTAQMIKEQHTIDWSQMLNLIHLTGMEKSLKNQYQNATNISSRINLHSLYS
;
A
#
# COMPACT_ATOMS: atom_id res chain seq x y z
N MET A 1 28.79 -8.33 12.96
CA MET A 1 29.45 -9.63 13.03
C MET A 1 28.45 -10.70 12.63
N LYS A 2 28.79 -11.44 11.59
CA LYS A 2 27.89 -12.43 11.00
C LYS A 2 27.97 -13.73 11.81
N LYS A 3 26.87 -14.14 12.44
CA LYS A 3 26.74 -15.51 12.95
C LYS A 3 26.43 -16.45 11.80
N ASP A 4 26.98 -17.66 11.82
CA ASP A 4 26.74 -18.65 10.76
C ASP A 4 25.24 -18.89 10.56
N GLY A 5 24.76 -18.65 9.36
CA GLY A 5 23.36 -18.81 8.99
C GLY A 5 22.42 -17.69 9.43
N TYR A 6 22.96 -16.61 10.00
CA TYR A 6 22.21 -15.47 10.48
C TYR A 6 22.72 -14.16 9.89
N TYR A 7 21.78 -13.26 9.64
CA TYR A 7 22.07 -11.91 9.13
C TYR A 7 21.66 -10.88 10.18
N SER A 8 22.50 -9.86 10.39
CA SER A 8 22.12 -8.72 11.22
C SER A 8 20.99 -7.94 10.54
N SER A 9 20.30 -7.10 11.30
CA SER A 9 19.23 -6.25 10.74
C SER A 9 19.70 -5.40 9.58
N GLY A 10 20.92 -4.84 9.69
CA GLY A 10 21.51 -4.02 8.62
C GLY A 10 21.84 -4.81 7.36
N GLU A 11 22.44 -5.99 7.52
CA GLU A 11 22.73 -6.89 6.40
C GLU A 11 21.43 -7.34 5.71
N PHE A 12 20.45 -7.72 6.50
CA PHE A 12 19.13 -8.17 6.05
C PHE A 12 18.44 -7.08 5.20
N ALA A 13 18.47 -5.85 5.70
CA ALA A 13 17.91 -4.70 4.99
C ALA A 13 18.61 -4.47 3.64
N ARG A 14 19.94 -4.54 3.63
CA ARG A 14 20.73 -4.37 2.39
C ARG A 14 20.43 -5.45 1.36
N MET A 15 20.31 -6.70 1.80
CA MET A 15 19.98 -7.83 0.91
C MET A 15 18.64 -7.63 0.21
N ALA A 16 17.68 -7.05 0.91
CA ALA A 16 16.32 -6.83 0.40
C ALA A 16 16.16 -5.47 -0.30
N HIS A 17 17.20 -4.65 -0.34
CA HIS A 17 17.14 -3.29 -0.88
C HIS A 17 16.09 -2.41 -0.19
N VAL A 18 15.95 -2.58 1.11
CA VAL A 18 15.08 -1.76 1.96
C VAL A 18 15.90 -1.06 3.04
N THR A 19 15.30 -0.10 3.73
CA THR A 19 15.96 0.59 4.83
C THR A 19 15.93 -0.26 6.11
N LEU A 20 16.89 -0.02 6.98
CA LEU A 20 16.89 -0.61 8.33
C LEU A 20 15.59 -0.24 9.07
N ARG A 21 15.09 0.96 8.85
CA ARG A 21 13.82 1.43 9.42
C ARG A 21 12.66 0.53 9.01
N THR A 22 12.61 0.10 7.76
CA THR A 22 11.59 -0.82 7.25
C THR A 22 11.63 -2.16 7.97
N VAL A 23 12.83 -2.73 8.12
CA VAL A 23 13.01 -4.01 8.83
C VAL A 23 12.57 -3.89 10.29
N ARG A 24 12.97 -2.84 10.97
CA ARG A 24 12.55 -2.56 12.35
C ARG A 24 11.05 -2.36 12.48
N TYR A 25 10.45 -1.71 11.51
CA TYR A 25 9.01 -1.48 11.47
C TYR A 25 8.23 -2.79 11.38
N TYR A 26 8.65 -3.69 10.50
CA TYR A 26 7.97 -4.99 10.37
C TYR A 26 8.12 -5.86 11.62
N ASP A 27 9.24 -5.76 12.31
CA ASP A 27 9.43 -6.39 13.61
C ASP A 27 8.45 -5.81 14.64
N LYS A 28 8.39 -4.50 14.74
CA LYS A 28 7.52 -3.78 15.67
C LYS A 28 6.03 -4.07 15.42
N GLN A 29 5.65 -4.25 14.16
CA GLN A 29 4.27 -4.53 13.76
C GLN A 29 3.91 -6.03 13.79
N ASP A 30 4.81 -6.89 14.26
CA ASP A 30 4.62 -8.34 14.30
C ASP A 30 4.35 -8.96 12.92
N ILE A 31 4.89 -8.34 11.87
CA ILE A 31 4.83 -8.86 10.49
C ILE A 31 5.97 -9.83 10.25
N LEU A 32 7.19 -9.44 10.63
CA LEU A 32 8.38 -10.26 10.48
C LEU A 32 9.30 -10.05 11.68
N LYS A 33 9.31 -11.04 12.56
CA LYS A 33 10.17 -11.05 13.75
C LYS A 33 11.53 -11.67 13.43
N PRO A 34 12.61 -11.20 14.08
CA PRO A 34 13.90 -11.89 13.96
C PRO A 34 13.82 -13.30 14.53
N SER A 35 14.56 -14.22 13.93
CA SER A 35 14.63 -15.61 14.39
C SER A 35 15.49 -15.76 15.65
N LEU A 36 16.39 -14.80 15.88
CA LEU A 36 17.28 -14.80 17.05
C LEU A 36 17.42 -13.40 17.61
N VAL A 37 17.24 -13.25 18.91
CA VAL A 37 17.55 -12.01 19.64
C VAL A 37 18.54 -12.38 20.72
N THR A 38 19.71 -11.70 20.75
CA THR A 38 20.74 -11.94 21.76
C THR A 38 20.39 -11.27 23.09
N GLU A 39 21.13 -11.59 24.14
CA GLU A 39 20.97 -10.98 25.46
C GLU A 39 21.13 -9.46 25.41
N SER A 40 22.00 -8.97 24.53
CA SER A 40 22.21 -7.53 24.31
C SER A 40 21.12 -6.88 23.48
N GLY A 41 20.14 -7.65 22.99
CA GLY A 41 19.06 -7.14 22.14
C GLY A 41 19.38 -7.07 20.66
N ALA A 42 20.49 -7.63 20.22
CA ALA A 42 20.84 -7.69 18.79
C ALA A 42 19.92 -8.68 18.08
N ARG A 43 19.38 -8.27 16.94
CA ARG A 43 18.42 -9.04 16.16
C ARG A 43 19.10 -9.68 14.96
N PHE A 44 18.80 -10.96 14.74
CA PHE A 44 19.34 -11.74 13.62
C PHE A 44 18.24 -12.46 12.87
N TYR A 45 18.41 -12.56 11.57
CA TYR A 45 17.44 -13.11 10.63
C TYR A 45 18.05 -14.25 9.85
N THR A 46 17.22 -15.18 9.37
CA THR A 46 17.62 -16.35 8.60
C THR A 46 17.26 -16.20 7.13
N ASP A 47 17.69 -17.16 6.32
CA ASP A 47 17.26 -17.24 4.92
C ASP A 47 15.75 -17.43 4.77
N GLU A 48 15.12 -18.17 5.69
CA GLU A 48 13.66 -18.29 5.73
C GLU A 48 12.98 -16.96 5.98
N ASP A 49 13.54 -16.17 6.89
CA ASP A 49 13.06 -14.81 7.16
C ASP A 49 13.20 -13.93 5.92
N PHE A 50 14.27 -14.11 5.16
CA PHE A 50 14.47 -13.38 3.91
C PHE A 50 13.41 -13.73 2.87
N ALA A 51 13.09 -15.01 2.71
CA ALA A 51 12.00 -15.44 1.82
C ALA A 51 10.67 -14.83 2.23
N ARG A 52 10.38 -14.76 3.54
CA ARG A 52 9.19 -14.08 4.07
C ARG A 52 9.20 -12.60 3.76
N LEU A 53 10.34 -11.94 3.93
CA LEU A 53 10.46 -10.51 3.60
C LEU A 53 10.16 -10.26 2.14
N GLN A 54 10.66 -11.12 1.25
CA GLN A 54 10.35 -11.01 -0.18
C GLN A 54 8.85 -11.13 -0.47
N GLN A 55 8.16 -12.05 0.20
CA GLN A 55 6.70 -12.19 0.09
C GLN A 55 5.98 -10.92 0.58
N ILE A 56 6.39 -10.40 1.72
CA ILE A 56 5.81 -9.17 2.29
C ILE A 56 5.97 -8.00 1.33
N LEU A 57 7.17 -7.83 0.78
CA LEU A 57 7.47 -6.73 -0.14
C LEU A 57 6.64 -6.84 -1.42
N LEU A 58 6.47 -8.06 -1.96
CA LEU A 58 5.62 -8.29 -3.12
C LEU A 58 4.16 -7.92 -2.82
N LEU A 59 3.61 -8.42 -1.73
CA LEU A 59 2.23 -8.16 -1.36
C LEU A 59 1.99 -6.67 -1.09
N LYS A 60 2.97 -6.00 -0.48
CA LYS A 60 2.95 -4.55 -0.26
C LYS A 60 2.90 -3.80 -1.60
N TYR A 61 3.74 -4.21 -2.55
CA TYR A 61 3.74 -3.64 -3.89
C TYR A 61 2.39 -3.82 -4.60
N LEU A 62 1.73 -4.95 -4.40
CA LEU A 62 0.41 -5.23 -4.96
C LEU A 62 -0.70 -4.44 -4.28
N GLY A 63 -0.39 -3.70 -3.21
CA GLY A 63 -1.32 -2.80 -2.55
C GLY A 63 -2.06 -3.37 -1.34
N PHE A 64 -1.68 -4.56 -0.87
CA PHE A 64 -2.29 -5.13 0.34
C PHE A 64 -1.90 -4.34 1.60
N SER A 65 -2.83 -4.25 2.55
CA SER A 65 -2.56 -3.67 3.85
C SER A 65 -1.67 -4.59 4.68
N LEU A 66 -1.03 -4.06 5.71
CA LEU A 66 -0.23 -4.89 6.62
C LEU A 66 -1.08 -5.95 7.33
N ASP A 67 -2.33 -5.62 7.67
CA ASP A 67 -3.25 -6.59 8.26
C ASP A 67 -3.55 -7.74 7.31
N ASP A 68 -3.80 -7.43 6.04
CA ASP A 68 -4.01 -8.44 5.00
C ASP A 68 -2.76 -9.31 4.82
N ILE A 69 -1.58 -8.69 4.78
CA ILE A 69 -0.30 -9.39 4.63
C ILE A 69 -0.07 -10.32 5.82
N ARG A 70 -0.39 -9.87 7.02
CA ARG A 70 -0.26 -10.69 8.23
C ARG A 70 -1.10 -11.95 8.11
N GLU A 71 -2.34 -11.85 7.65
CA GLU A 71 -3.22 -13.00 7.44
C GLU A 71 -2.73 -13.91 6.30
N MET A 72 -2.13 -13.34 5.27
CA MET A 72 -1.65 -14.08 4.09
C MET A 72 -0.33 -14.82 4.34
N THR A 73 0.49 -14.37 5.30
CA THR A 73 1.85 -14.89 5.53
C THR A 73 2.00 -15.74 6.78
N ILE A 74 1.13 -15.60 7.77
CA ILE A 74 1.26 -16.26 9.07
C ILE A 74 0.62 -17.67 9.11
N GLY A 75 -0.12 -18.06 8.09
CA GLY A 75 -0.71 -19.37 8.03
C GLY A 75 -0.30 -20.11 6.77
N ASP A 76 -0.51 -21.42 6.77
CA ASP A 76 -0.57 -22.19 5.54
C ASP A 76 -1.76 -21.64 4.74
N SER A 77 -1.58 -20.47 4.14
CA SER A 77 -2.62 -19.88 3.32
C SER A 77 -2.83 -20.82 2.14
N ASP A 78 -4.00 -21.39 2.14
CA ASP A 78 -4.54 -22.20 1.08
C ASP A 78 -4.43 -21.43 -0.25
N TYR A 79 -4.12 -22.16 -1.29
CA TYR A 79 -4.12 -21.70 -2.68
C TYR A 79 -5.39 -20.89 -3.01
N HIS A 80 -6.56 -21.39 -2.59
CA HIS A 80 -7.84 -20.72 -2.84
C HIS A 80 -7.95 -19.37 -2.13
N PHE A 81 -7.47 -19.29 -0.91
CA PHE A 81 -7.46 -18.03 -0.14
C PHE A 81 -6.58 -16.99 -0.83
N MET A 82 -5.39 -17.39 -1.25
CA MET A 82 -4.46 -16.49 -1.92
C MET A 82 -5.04 -15.98 -3.24
N LEU A 83 -5.59 -16.88 -4.06
CA LEU A 83 -6.19 -16.53 -5.35
C LEU A 83 -7.40 -15.60 -5.16
N ASN A 84 -8.25 -15.88 -4.19
CA ASN A 84 -9.41 -15.04 -3.87
C ASN A 84 -8.97 -13.63 -3.43
N SER A 85 -7.95 -13.55 -2.58
CA SER A 85 -7.40 -12.27 -2.12
C SER A 85 -6.84 -11.44 -3.28
N LEU A 86 -6.13 -12.07 -4.20
CA LEU A 86 -5.60 -11.41 -5.40
C LEU A 86 -6.73 -10.91 -6.31
N ASN A 87 -7.78 -11.70 -6.47
CA ASN A 87 -8.93 -11.31 -7.30
C ASN A 87 -9.70 -10.12 -6.70
N ILE A 88 -9.83 -10.07 -5.38
CA ILE A 88 -10.43 -8.93 -4.69
C ILE A 88 -9.56 -7.69 -4.89
N GLN A 89 -8.25 -7.83 -4.72
CA GLN A 89 -7.31 -6.72 -4.91
C GLN A 89 -7.34 -6.21 -6.35
N LEU A 90 -7.44 -7.12 -7.32
CA LEU A 90 -7.54 -6.75 -8.73
C LEU A 90 -8.77 -5.89 -9.01
N ARG A 91 -9.92 -6.22 -8.42
CA ARG A 91 -11.13 -5.41 -8.55
C ARG A 91 -10.96 -4.01 -7.98
N LEU A 92 -10.34 -3.91 -6.80
CA LEU A 92 -10.06 -2.62 -6.17
C LEU A 92 -9.13 -1.76 -7.04
N VAL A 93 -8.12 -2.35 -7.64
CA VAL A 93 -7.21 -1.65 -8.56
C VAL A 93 -7.96 -1.16 -9.80
N ARG A 94 -8.80 -2.01 -10.39
CA ARG A 94 -9.61 -1.63 -11.56
C ARG A 94 -10.56 -0.48 -11.25
N ASP A 95 -11.19 -0.50 -10.07
CA ASP A 95 -12.04 0.61 -9.62
C ASP A 95 -11.25 1.91 -9.49
N ARG A 96 -10.02 1.85 -8.97
CA ARG A 96 -9.13 3.01 -8.89
C ARG A 96 -8.73 3.53 -10.26
N ILE A 97 -8.45 2.64 -11.20
CA ILE A 97 -8.14 3.03 -12.59
C ILE A 97 -9.32 3.79 -13.19
N GLU A 98 -10.53 3.27 -13.02
CA GLU A 98 -11.74 3.92 -13.52
C GLU A 98 -11.93 5.30 -12.88
N GLN A 99 -11.76 5.43 -11.58
CA GLN A 99 -11.82 6.70 -10.87
C GLN A 99 -10.76 7.68 -11.37
N MET A 100 -9.54 7.20 -11.58
CA MET A 100 -8.45 8.03 -12.09
C MET A 100 -8.70 8.49 -13.53
N GLN A 101 -9.33 7.67 -14.35
CA GLN A 101 -9.75 8.05 -15.70
C GLN A 101 -10.77 9.18 -15.67
N LEU A 102 -11.72 9.15 -14.73
CA LEU A 102 -12.67 10.23 -14.53
C LEU A 102 -11.99 11.53 -14.10
N VAL A 103 -11.01 11.44 -13.22
CA VAL A 103 -10.20 12.60 -12.80
C VAL A 103 -9.41 13.16 -13.98
N GLU A 104 -8.77 12.29 -14.76
CA GLU A 104 -8.03 12.70 -15.96
C GLU A 104 -8.93 13.46 -16.93
N LYS A 105 -10.12 12.92 -17.21
CA LYS A 105 -11.10 13.57 -18.09
C LYS A 105 -11.51 14.93 -17.54
N ALA A 106 -11.76 15.03 -16.25
CA ALA A 106 -12.14 16.29 -15.61
C ALA A 106 -11.04 17.35 -15.71
N ILE A 107 -9.78 16.95 -15.54
CA ILE A 107 -8.64 17.86 -15.71
C ILE A 107 -8.57 18.35 -17.15
N GLN A 108 -8.69 17.46 -18.13
CA GLN A 108 -8.68 17.80 -19.55
C GLN A 108 -9.82 18.76 -19.92
N ASP A 109 -11.03 18.45 -19.47
CA ASP A 109 -12.21 19.27 -19.76
C ASP A 109 -12.10 20.65 -19.11
N THR A 110 -11.59 20.70 -17.88
CA THR A 110 -11.38 21.95 -17.16
C THR A 110 -10.32 22.82 -17.87
N ALA A 111 -9.20 22.21 -18.24
CA ALA A 111 -8.13 22.91 -18.96
C ALA A 111 -8.63 23.44 -20.31
N GLN A 112 -9.42 22.67 -21.03
CA GLN A 112 -10.00 23.06 -22.31
C GLN A 112 -10.95 24.25 -22.15
N MET A 113 -11.80 24.22 -21.12
CA MET A 113 -12.73 25.32 -20.82
C MET A 113 -12.00 26.63 -20.54
N ILE A 114 -10.96 26.58 -19.71
CA ILE A 114 -10.14 27.76 -19.39
C ILE A 114 -9.46 28.29 -20.63
N LYS A 115 -8.94 27.42 -21.48
CA LYS A 115 -8.28 27.78 -22.73
C LYS A 115 -9.22 28.47 -23.71
N GLU A 116 -10.46 28.02 -23.81
CA GLU A 116 -11.47 28.61 -24.71
C GLU A 116 -12.01 29.94 -24.20
N GLN A 117 -12.26 30.05 -22.90
CA GLN A 117 -12.91 31.21 -22.28
C GLN A 117 -11.92 32.27 -21.81
N HIS A 118 -10.64 31.95 -21.69
CA HIS A 118 -9.58 32.84 -21.15
C HIS A 118 -9.89 33.32 -19.72
N THR A 119 -10.76 32.62 -19.02
CA THR A 119 -11.14 32.92 -17.62
C THR A 119 -11.52 31.64 -16.90
N ILE A 120 -11.50 31.70 -15.58
CA ILE A 120 -11.88 30.56 -14.74
C ILE A 120 -13.30 30.80 -14.23
N ASP A 121 -14.24 29.97 -14.66
CA ASP A 121 -15.62 30.02 -14.19
C ASP A 121 -15.88 28.81 -13.26
N TRP A 122 -15.83 29.07 -11.97
CA TRP A 122 -16.03 28.04 -10.95
C TRP A 122 -17.43 27.41 -10.97
N SER A 123 -18.44 28.19 -11.41
CA SER A 123 -19.82 27.66 -11.52
C SER A 123 -19.93 26.60 -12.60
N GLN A 124 -19.26 26.80 -13.74
CA GLN A 124 -19.22 25.80 -14.82
C GLN A 124 -18.44 24.55 -14.40
N MET A 125 -17.44 24.69 -13.57
CA MET A 125 -16.69 23.54 -13.03
C MET A 125 -17.56 22.66 -12.14
N LEU A 126 -18.44 23.25 -11.33
CA LEU A 126 -19.44 22.51 -10.56
C LEU A 126 -20.37 21.72 -11.48
N ASN A 127 -20.82 22.31 -12.58
CA ASN A 127 -21.66 21.63 -13.57
C ASN A 127 -20.92 20.46 -14.23
N LEU A 128 -19.63 20.59 -14.51
CA LEU A 128 -18.79 19.50 -15.01
C LEU A 128 -18.77 18.31 -14.06
N ILE A 129 -18.66 18.56 -12.76
CA ILE A 129 -18.69 17.53 -11.74
C ILE A 129 -20.01 16.75 -11.78
N HIS A 130 -21.14 17.44 -11.90
CA HIS A 130 -22.45 16.81 -12.02
C HIS A 130 -22.60 16.01 -13.31
N LEU A 131 -22.16 16.56 -14.44
CA LEU A 131 -22.31 15.94 -15.76
C LEU A 131 -21.44 14.69 -15.92
N THR A 132 -20.29 14.63 -15.27
CA THR A 132 -19.35 13.51 -15.39
C THR A 132 -19.55 12.42 -14.33
N GLY A 133 -20.51 12.61 -13.39
CA GLY A 133 -20.72 11.66 -12.30
C GLY A 133 -19.62 11.64 -11.26
N MET A 134 -18.72 12.61 -11.28
CA MET A 134 -17.59 12.70 -10.35
C MET A 134 -18.01 12.92 -8.91
N GLU A 135 -19.19 13.47 -8.70
CA GLU A 135 -19.76 13.67 -7.37
C GLU A 135 -19.83 12.35 -6.58
N LYS A 136 -20.24 11.28 -7.26
CA LYS A 136 -20.31 9.93 -6.66
C LYS A 136 -18.91 9.40 -6.34
N SER A 137 -17.95 9.66 -7.22
CA SER A 137 -16.55 9.27 -7.02
C SER A 137 -15.94 10.02 -5.83
N LEU A 138 -16.20 11.31 -5.73
CA LEU A 138 -15.70 12.12 -4.60
C LEU A 138 -16.31 11.67 -3.27
N LYS A 139 -17.60 11.34 -3.24
CA LYS A 139 -18.24 10.77 -2.04
C LYS A 139 -17.61 9.45 -1.63
N ASN A 140 -17.34 8.58 -2.60
CA ASN A 140 -16.69 7.29 -2.33
C ASN A 140 -15.26 7.48 -1.81
N GLN A 141 -14.51 8.41 -2.37
CA GLN A 141 -13.18 8.76 -1.89
C GLN A 141 -13.22 9.31 -0.47
N TYR A 142 -14.17 10.16 -0.16
CA TYR A 142 -14.35 10.72 1.17
C TYR A 142 -14.73 9.65 2.19
N GLN A 143 -15.65 8.76 1.86
CA GLN A 143 -16.03 7.64 2.72
C GLN A 143 -14.89 6.67 2.91
N ASN A 144 -14.15 6.35 1.85
CA ASN A 144 -12.96 5.52 1.94
C ASN A 144 -11.87 6.19 2.77
N ALA A 145 -11.68 7.50 2.63
CA ALA A 145 -10.74 8.26 3.44
C ALA A 145 -11.15 8.25 4.92
N THR A 146 -12.44 8.34 5.23
CA THR A 146 -12.94 8.28 6.61
C THR A 146 -12.83 6.86 7.19
N ASN A 147 -13.10 5.84 6.40
CA ASN A 147 -12.95 4.44 6.81
C ASN A 147 -11.47 4.03 6.89
N ILE A 148 -10.65 4.63 6.07
CA ILE A 148 -9.20 4.43 6.04
C ILE A 148 -8.50 5.31 7.07
N SER A 149 -9.12 6.36 7.62
CA SER A 149 -8.43 7.22 8.56
C SER A 149 -8.03 6.48 9.83
N SER A 150 -8.75 5.45 10.22
CA SER A 150 -8.30 4.52 11.25
C SER A 150 -7.20 3.57 10.72
N ARG A 151 -7.16 3.31 9.42
CA ARG A 151 -6.11 2.52 8.75
C ARG A 151 -4.96 3.39 8.23
N ILE A 152 -5.23 4.60 7.78
CA ILE A 152 -4.25 5.55 7.24
C ILE A 152 -3.29 6.07 8.31
N ASN A 153 -3.74 6.22 9.54
CA ASN A 153 -2.82 6.57 10.63
C ASN A 153 -1.71 5.54 10.81
N LEU A 154 -1.92 4.33 10.30
CA LEU A 154 -0.88 3.29 10.27
C LEU A 154 -0.10 3.30 8.95
N HIS A 155 -0.68 3.70 7.83
CA HIS A 155 -0.03 3.63 6.50
C HIS A 155 0.69 4.91 6.08
N SER A 156 0.14 6.09 6.34
CA SER A 156 0.75 7.36 5.91
C SER A 156 2.03 7.70 6.68
N LEU A 157 2.19 7.13 7.87
CA LEU A 157 3.41 7.29 8.66
C LEU A 157 4.57 6.45 8.13
N TYR A 158 4.35 5.56 7.15
CA TYR A 158 5.29 4.50 6.80
C TYR A 158 5.44 4.27 5.29
N SER A 159 4.84 5.08 4.49
CA SER A 159 5.09 5.09 3.05
C SER A 159 6.37 5.86 2.74
#